data_84061cb28d2cbe776a78310a04367f39
#
_entry.id   84061cb28d2cbe776a78310a04367f39
#
_cell.length_a   1.000
_cell.length_b   1.000
_cell.length_c   1.000
_cell.angle_alpha   90.00
_cell.angle_beta   90.00
_cell.angle_gamma   90.00
#
_symmetry.space_group_name_H-M   'P 1'
#
loop_
_entity.id
_entity.type
_entity.pdbx_description
1 polymer ?
#
loop_
_entity_poly.entity_id
_entity_poly.type
_entity_poly.pdbx_seq_one_letter_code
_entity_poly.pdbx_strand_id
1 'polypeptide(L)'
;MLPPHGARLENQRRRGSLHSESNGSESDGSVESLPESNSRPVTFNPKLMDVLKVRFLLQWKLPTGLPEELVDMIIDAAEYWPSTEHIIDEHRTIHKDRDQVLLKTVPLCYDRNAQGSCPKPLPHRGAHPCRKIVFNLSSHDQGGGRRRDNMYEFSWTWFDTEVIRGAHKKSMYADGNEQEILDNERGQVRKHYTEADDLLLPRSNKLQVNGAHVSEMQHTTIVWDYRDDVKADSPEAHEIEKTRGRGRLTLDGRGVRELEVGDSIALWARARFPGWSNHVNRASVTIYWAV
;
A
#
# COMPACT_ATOMS: atom_id res chain seq x y z
N MET A 1 12.19 18.60 61.08
CA MET A 1 11.08 18.08 61.91
C MET A 1 10.33 17.04 61.11
N LEU A 2 10.53 15.79 61.44
CA LEU A 2 9.77 14.58 61.10
C LEU A 2 8.98 14.19 62.36
N PRO A 3 8.11 13.15 62.36
CA PRO A 3 6.90 12.73 61.61
C PRO A 3 5.69 12.68 62.56
N PRO A 4 4.63 11.85 62.51
CA PRO A 4 4.55 10.39 62.33
C PRO A 4 3.30 9.80 61.63
N HIS A 5 3.42 8.60 61.10
CA HIS A 5 2.79 7.29 61.38
C HIS A 5 1.25 7.11 61.52
N GLY A 6 0.80 6.04 60.83
CA GLY A 6 -0.27 5.11 61.20
C GLY A 6 -1.44 5.13 60.23
N ALA A 7 -2.09 4.03 59.83
CA ALA A 7 -2.12 2.66 60.29
C ALA A 7 -2.72 1.76 59.19
N ARG A 8 -2.26 0.56 59.20
CA ARG A 8 -2.70 -0.67 58.51
C ARG A 8 -4.05 -1.17 59.09
N LEU A 9 -4.96 -1.61 58.22
CA LEU A 9 -6.01 -2.55 58.63
C LEU A 9 -6.19 -3.63 57.54
N GLU A 10 -5.72 -4.83 57.92
CA GLU A 10 -6.15 -6.11 57.34
C GLU A 10 -7.60 -6.41 57.81
N ASN A 11 -8.38 -7.01 56.91
CA ASN A 11 -9.42 -7.91 57.39
C ASN A 11 -9.60 -9.11 56.46
N GLN A 12 -9.44 -10.26 57.08
CA GLN A 12 -9.57 -11.63 56.57
C GLN A 12 -11.00 -12.16 56.73
N ARG A 13 -11.29 -13.13 55.85
CA ARG A 13 -12.16 -14.32 56.04
C ARG A 13 -13.67 -14.18 55.88
N ARG A 14 -14.27 -14.97 55.01
CA ARG A 14 -14.81 -16.30 55.39
C ARG A 14 -15.29 -17.12 54.16
N ARG A 15 -15.01 -18.39 54.28
CA ARG A 15 -15.48 -19.53 53.46
C ARG A 15 -16.99 -19.76 53.62
N GLY A 16 -17.62 -20.30 52.59
CA GLY A 16 -18.91 -20.94 52.67
C GLY A 16 -19.09 -21.89 51.48
N SER A 17 -18.85 -23.19 51.70
CA SER A 17 -19.14 -24.33 50.86
C SER A 17 -20.60 -24.76 51.06
N LEU A 18 -21.32 -25.09 49.97
CA LEU A 18 -22.40 -26.07 50.00
C LEU A 18 -22.61 -26.71 48.61
N HIS A 19 -22.54 -28.02 48.63
CA HIS A 19 -22.89 -28.96 47.57
C HIS A 19 -24.41 -28.95 47.31
N SER A 20 -24.80 -29.17 46.04
CA SER A 20 -25.90 -30.08 45.71
C SER A 20 -25.79 -30.54 44.27
N GLU A 21 -25.75 -31.87 44.12
CA GLU A 21 -25.84 -32.63 42.87
C GLU A 21 -27.29 -32.62 42.35
N SER A 22 -27.44 -32.54 41.00
CA SER A 22 -28.54 -33.21 40.32
C SER A 22 -28.19 -33.54 38.90
N ASN A 23 -28.32 -34.82 38.57
CA ASN A 23 -28.17 -35.44 37.26
C ASN A 23 -29.19 -34.91 36.24
N GLY A 24 -28.74 -34.71 34.98
CA GLY A 24 -29.60 -34.55 33.82
C GLY A 24 -28.77 -34.81 32.55
N SER A 25 -28.85 -36.02 32.05
CA SER A 25 -28.28 -36.41 30.76
C SER A 25 -29.11 -35.89 29.60
N GLU A 26 -28.56 -35.04 28.79
CA GLU A 26 -29.07 -34.80 27.43
C GLU A 26 -27.87 -34.79 26.47
N SER A 27 -28.00 -35.62 25.45
CA SER A 27 -27.08 -35.78 24.33
C SER A 27 -27.16 -34.55 23.43
N ASP A 28 -26.10 -33.75 23.45
CA ASP A 28 -25.99 -32.68 22.48
C ASP A 28 -25.03 -33.09 21.37
N GLY A 29 -25.61 -33.13 20.16
CA GLY A 29 -24.87 -33.41 18.94
C GLY A 29 -23.94 -32.27 18.61
N SER A 30 -22.66 -32.49 18.79
CA SER A 30 -21.60 -31.58 18.34
C SER A 30 -21.67 -31.44 16.82
N VAL A 31 -22.24 -30.37 16.34
CA VAL A 31 -22.05 -29.91 14.98
C VAL A 31 -20.61 -29.43 14.86
N GLU A 32 -19.78 -30.28 14.27
CA GLU A 32 -18.43 -29.91 13.85
C GLU A 32 -18.53 -28.73 12.86
N SER A 33 -18.25 -27.55 13.33
CA SER A 33 -18.06 -26.37 12.46
C SER A 33 -16.79 -26.59 11.63
N LEU A 34 -16.99 -26.90 10.35
CA LEU A 34 -15.92 -26.91 9.35
C LEU A 34 -15.16 -25.58 9.40
N PRO A 35 -13.81 -25.59 9.37
CA PRO A 35 -13.06 -24.35 9.32
C PRO A 35 -13.40 -23.62 8.01
N GLU A 36 -13.99 -22.45 8.12
CA GLU A 36 -14.12 -21.52 6.99
C GLU A 36 -12.72 -21.29 6.43
N SER A 37 -12.44 -21.90 5.31
CA SER A 37 -11.24 -21.61 4.55
C SER A 37 -11.36 -20.17 4.03
N ASN A 38 -10.71 -19.23 4.69
CA ASN A 38 -10.51 -17.87 4.25
C ASN A 38 -9.59 -17.85 3.01
N SER A 39 -9.96 -18.59 1.96
CA SER A 39 -9.33 -18.49 0.66
C SER A 39 -9.78 -17.17 0.03
N ARG A 40 -8.90 -16.16 0.10
CA ARG A 40 -9.08 -14.94 -0.72
C ARG A 40 -9.34 -15.40 -2.15
N PRO A 41 -10.33 -14.80 -2.84
CA PRO A 41 -10.56 -15.13 -4.24
C PRO A 41 -9.23 -14.92 -4.99
N VAL A 42 -8.77 -15.96 -5.64
CA VAL A 42 -7.56 -15.89 -6.49
C VAL A 42 -7.92 -14.97 -7.64
N THR A 43 -7.54 -13.71 -7.54
CA THR A 43 -7.68 -12.74 -8.62
C THR A 43 -6.79 -13.22 -9.76
N PHE A 44 -7.40 -13.62 -10.86
CA PHE A 44 -6.66 -14.02 -12.05
C PHE A 44 -5.99 -12.79 -12.66
N ASN A 45 -4.67 -12.75 -12.60
CA ASN A 45 -3.88 -11.71 -13.27
C ASN A 45 -3.30 -12.29 -14.57
N PRO A 46 -3.74 -11.84 -15.74
CA PRO A 46 -3.24 -12.35 -17.00
C PRO A 46 -1.76 -12.00 -17.17
N LYS A 47 -0.99 -12.93 -17.69
CA LYS A 47 0.38 -12.67 -18.13
C LYS A 47 0.36 -11.95 -19.49
N LEU A 48 1.45 -11.27 -19.83
CA LEU A 48 1.59 -10.59 -21.13
C LEU A 48 1.21 -11.50 -22.32
N MET A 49 1.68 -12.75 -22.30
CA MET A 49 1.38 -13.69 -23.37
C MET A 49 -0.10 -14.07 -23.46
N ASP A 50 -0.81 -14.10 -22.33
CA ASP A 50 -2.25 -14.38 -22.31
C ASP A 50 -3.03 -13.23 -22.98
N VAL A 51 -2.65 -11.99 -22.70
CA VAL A 51 -3.26 -10.81 -23.30
C VAL A 51 -2.99 -10.77 -24.82
N LEU A 52 -1.74 -10.98 -25.23
CA LEU A 52 -1.38 -11.03 -26.65
C LEU A 52 -2.13 -12.14 -27.39
N LYS A 53 -2.30 -13.30 -26.78
CA LYS A 53 -3.07 -14.42 -27.34
C LYS A 53 -4.55 -14.04 -27.49
N VAL A 54 -5.16 -13.41 -26.52
CA VAL A 54 -6.55 -12.95 -26.59
C VAL A 54 -6.69 -11.91 -27.70
N ARG A 55 -5.80 -10.93 -27.80
CA ARG A 55 -5.75 -9.94 -28.90
C ARG A 55 -5.73 -10.64 -30.26
N PHE A 56 -4.81 -11.59 -30.45
CA PHE A 56 -4.69 -12.35 -31.70
C PHE A 56 -5.98 -13.11 -32.00
N LEU A 57 -6.62 -13.75 -31.04
CA LEU A 57 -7.86 -14.49 -31.25
C LEU A 57 -9.01 -13.56 -31.69
N LEU A 58 -9.15 -12.40 -31.05
CA LEU A 58 -10.19 -11.42 -31.38
C LEU A 58 -9.98 -10.78 -32.74
N GLN A 59 -8.74 -10.47 -33.13
CA GLN A 59 -8.41 -9.84 -34.40
C GLN A 59 -8.50 -10.82 -35.59
N TRP A 60 -8.04 -12.06 -35.40
CA TRP A 60 -7.73 -12.94 -36.57
C TRP A 60 -8.47 -14.28 -36.57
N LYS A 61 -9.08 -14.70 -35.48
CA LYS A 61 -9.73 -16.01 -35.38
C LYS A 61 -11.24 -15.96 -35.35
N LEU A 62 -11.84 -14.79 -35.16
CA LEU A 62 -13.26 -14.59 -35.38
C LEU A 62 -13.59 -14.57 -36.88
N PRO A 63 -14.78 -15.02 -37.31
CA PRO A 63 -15.12 -15.09 -38.73
C PRO A 63 -14.99 -13.77 -39.49
N THR A 64 -15.25 -12.64 -38.81
CA THR A 64 -15.12 -11.31 -39.43
C THR A 64 -13.89 -10.55 -38.96
N GLY A 65 -13.14 -11.08 -37.99
CA GLY A 65 -12.08 -10.34 -37.29
C GLY A 65 -12.59 -9.05 -36.68
N LEU A 66 -11.97 -8.58 -35.59
CA LEU A 66 -12.31 -7.27 -35.05
C LEU A 66 -11.23 -6.25 -35.38
N PRO A 67 -11.61 -5.01 -35.75
CA PRO A 67 -10.68 -3.89 -35.78
C PRO A 67 -9.91 -3.73 -34.47
N GLU A 68 -8.69 -3.23 -34.54
CA GLU A 68 -7.81 -3.09 -33.37
C GLU A 68 -8.44 -2.25 -32.29
N GLU A 69 -9.13 -1.18 -32.65
CA GLU A 69 -9.81 -0.26 -31.73
C GLU A 69 -10.90 -0.97 -30.89
N LEU A 70 -11.66 -1.88 -31.52
CA LEU A 70 -12.66 -2.65 -30.80
C LEU A 70 -12.02 -3.71 -29.89
N VAL A 71 -10.93 -4.32 -30.30
CA VAL A 71 -10.16 -5.23 -29.45
C VAL A 71 -9.62 -4.49 -28.21
N ASP A 72 -9.08 -3.29 -28.41
CA ASP A 72 -8.61 -2.43 -27.34
C ASP A 72 -9.72 -2.08 -26.35
N MET A 73 -10.89 -1.69 -26.86
CA MET A 73 -12.05 -1.39 -26.02
C MET A 73 -12.53 -2.60 -25.20
N ILE A 74 -12.54 -3.78 -25.81
CA ILE A 74 -12.94 -5.02 -25.13
C ILE A 74 -11.94 -5.35 -23.99
N ILE A 75 -10.64 -5.28 -24.27
CA ILE A 75 -9.59 -5.57 -23.31
C ILE A 75 -9.61 -4.54 -22.17
N ASP A 76 -9.78 -3.25 -22.48
CA ASP A 76 -9.87 -2.19 -21.48
C ASP A 76 -11.15 -2.33 -20.62
N ALA A 77 -12.29 -2.66 -21.24
CA ALA A 77 -13.55 -2.90 -20.52
C ALA A 77 -13.48 -4.14 -19.60
N ALA A 78 -12.76 -5.17 -20.02
CA ALA A 78 -12.55 -6.39 -19.25
C ALA A 78 -11.43 -6.24 -18.20
N GLU A 79 -10.72 -5.12 -18.17
CA GLU A 79 -9.50 -4.91 -17.35
C GLU A 79 -8.48 -6.07 -17.53
N TYR A 80 -8.42 -6.63 -18.73
CA TYR A 80 -7.60 -7.78 -19.03
C TYR A 80 -6.20 -7.33 -19.45
N TRP A 81 -5.46 -6.75 -18.49
CA TRP A 81 -4.14 -6.18 -18.67
C TRP A 81 -3.06 -7.05 -18.03
N PRO A 82 -1.89 -7.17 -18.65
CA PRO A 82 -0.75 -7.75 -17.98
C PRO A 82 -0.30 -6.88 -16.82
N SER A 83 0.35 -7.49 -15.84
CA SER A 83 0.84 -6.78 -14.67
C SER A 83 2.21 -7.25 -14.23
N THR A 84 2.91 -6.37 -13.49
CA THR A 84 4.09 -6.72 -12.71
C THR A 84 3.84 -6.39 -11.26
N GLU A 85 4.19 -7.31 -10.37
CA GLU A 85 4.09 -7.12 -8.93
C GLU A 85 5.48 -7.08 -8.30
N HIS A 86 5.66 -6.15 -7.37
CA HIS A 86 6.84 -5.99 -6.53
C HIS A 86 6.41 -6.09 -5.08
N ILE A 87 7.07 -6.95 -4.32
CA ILE A 87 6.70 -7.26 -2.95
C ILE A 87 7.93 -7.14 -2.06
N ILE A 88 7.73 -6.54 -0.90
CA ILE A 88 8.58 -6.69 0.27
C ILE A 88 7.75 -7.38 1.35
N ASP A 89 8.27 -8.48 1.87
CA ASP A 89 7.64 -9.31 2.92
C ASP A 89 8.64 -9.51 4.04
N GLU A 90 9.01 -8.38 4.63
CA GLU A 90 9.97 -8.33 5.74
C GLU A 90 9.58 -7.17 6.66
N HIS A 91 9.70 -7.40 7.97
CA HIS A 91 9.39 -6.36 8.95
C HIS A 91 10.45 -5.25 8.91
N ARG A 92 9.99 -4.01 8.73
CA ARG A 92 10.79 -2.80 8.80
C ARG A 92 10.18 -1.80 9.76
N THR A 93 11.01 -1.17 10.58
CA THR A 93 10.60 -0.08 11.46
C THR A 93 11.27 1.21 11.03
N ILE A 94 10.47 2.17 10.61
CA ILE A 94 10.92 3.48 10.17
C ILE A 94 10.74 4.45 11.33
N HIS A 95 11.85 4.91 11.88
CA HIS A 95 11.86 5.88 12.98
C HIS A 95 11.81 7.31 12.45
N LYS A 96 11.56 8.24 13.37
CA LYS A 96 11.60 9.68 13.13
C LYS A 96 12.78 10.07 12.24
N ASP A 97 12.49 10.79 11.17
CA ASP A 97 13.47 11.39 10.24
C ASP A 97 14.43 10.39 9.56
N ARG A 98 14.05 9.11 9.54
CA ARG A 98 14.77 8.04 8.83
C ARG A 98 13.88 7.43 7.75
N ASP A 99 13.47 8.27 6.81
CA ASP A 99 12.64 7.84 5.68
C ASP A 99 13.32 6.74 4.88
N GLN A 100 12.55 5.74 4.45
CA GLN A 100 13.07 4.61 3.70
C GLN A 100 12.23 4.35 2.46
N VAL A 101 12.91 4.06 1.34
CA VAL A 101 12.29 3.39 0.20
C VAL A 101 12.04 1.95 0.60
N LEU A 102 10.78 1.54 0.65
CA LEU A 102 10.41 0.15 0.91
C LEU A 102 10.72 -0.72 -0.30
N LEU A 103 10.26 -0.28 -1.45
CA LEU A 103 10.49 -0.97 -2.71
C LEU A 103 10.50 0.04 -3.87
N LYS A 104 11.12 -0.39 -4.96
CA LYS A 104 11.12 0.29 -6.24
C LYS A 104 10.64 -0.70 -7.32
N THR A 105 9.74 -0.27 -8.16
CA THR A 105 9.25 -1.13 -9.25
C THR A 105 10.28 -1.23 -10.38
N VAL A 106 10.20 -2.31 -11.14
CA VAL A 106 10.87 -2.38 -12.46
C VAL A 106 10.31 -1.25 -13.34
N PRO A 107 11.09 -0.66 -14.24
CA PRO A 107 10.58 0.33 -15.15
C PRO A 107 9.37 -0.19 -15.94
N LEU A 108 8.34 0.66 -16.05
CA LEU A 108 7.08 0.33 -16.72
C LEU A 108 7.35 -0.22 -18.13
N CYS A 109 6.73 -1.34 -18.46
CA CYS A 109 6.90 -2.09 -19.71
C CYS A 109 8.34 -2.58 -19.97
N TYR A 110 9.10 -2.88 -18.92
CA TYR A 110 10.38 -3.57 -19.03
C TYR A 110 10.37 -4.89 -18.27
N ASP A 111 11.18 -5.85 -18.74
CA ASP A 111 11.35 -7.12 -18.04
C ASP A 111 12.41 -6.97 -16.93
N ARG A 112 12.12 -7.51 -15.75
CA ARG A 112 13.07 -7.62 -14.63
C ARG A 112 14.34 -8.40 -15.03
N ASN A 113 14.17 -9.37 -15.89
CA ASN A 113 15.23 -10.30 -16.28
C ASN A 113 15.93 -9.90 -17.59
N ALA A 114 15.60 -8.76 -18.19
CA ALA A 114 16.26 -8.27 -19.40
C ALA A 114 17.73 -7.94 -19.10
N GLN A 115 18.58 -8.96 -19.17
CA GLN A 115 20.03 -8.82 -19.13
C GLN A 115 20.54 -8.44 -20.51
N GLY A 116 21.07 -7.25 -20.66
CA GLY A 116 21.68 -6.80 -21.90
C GLY A 116 22.01 -5.32 -21.90
N SER A 117 22.95 -4.93 -22.74
CA SER A 117 23.39 -3.53 -22.87
C SER A 117 22.32 -2.56 -23.37
N CYS A 118 21.16 -3.05 -23.81
CA CYS A 118 20.03 -2.22 -24.24
C CYS A 118 18.69 -2.99 -24.09
N PRO A 119 18.06 -2.97 -22.89
CA PRO A 119 16.77 -3.63 -22.71
C PRO A 119 15.73 -2.96 -23.60
N LYS A 120 14.98 -3.79 -24.35
CA LYS A 120 13.85 -3.32 -25.16
C LYS A 120 12.59 -3.30 -24.31
N PRO A 121 11.68 -2.33 -24.51
CA PRO A 121 10.40 -2.34 -23.83
C PRO A 121 9.57 -3.56 -24.26
N LEU A 122 8.80 -4.09 -23.34
CA LEU A 122 7.77 -5.09 -23.62
C LEU A 122 6.65 -4.48 -24.48
N PRO A 123 5.85 -5.30 -25.17
CA PRO A 123 4.68 -4.83 -25.88
C PRO A 123 3.80 -3.93 -25.01
N HIS A 124 3.43 -2.79 -25.55
CA HIS A 124 2.60 -1.78 -24.86
C HIS A 124 1.88 -0.90 -25.86
N ARG A 125 0.80 -0.24 -25.43
CA ARG A 125 -0.03 0.65 -26.23
C ARG A 125 0.19 2.11 -25.82
N GLY A 126 0.72 2.90 -26.74
CA GLY A 126 0.94 4.34 -26.53
C GLY A 126 2.13 4.68 -25.61
N ALA A 127 2.34 5.98 -25.37
CA ALA A 127 3.40 6.49 -24.52
C ALA A 127 3.08 6.36 -23.01
N HIS A 128 1.79 6.39 -22.66
CA HIS A 128 1.26 6.29 -21.31
C HIS A 128 0.39 5.03 -21.16
N PRO A 129 1.01 3.84 -21.16
CA PRO A 129 0.27 2.58 -21.21
C PRO A 129 -0.31 2.17 -19.84
N CYS A 130 0.10 2.80 -18.76
CA CYS A 130 -0.39 2.46 -17.43
C CYS A 130 -1.91 2.58 -17.34
N ARG A 131 -2.57 1.58 -16.72
CA ARG A 131 -4.02 1.54 -16.52
C ARG A 131 -4.43 1.54 -15.08
N LYS A 132 -3.68 0.83 -14.25
CA LYS A 132 -4.00 0.67 -12.84
C LYS A 132 -2.72 0.46 -12.04
N ILE A 133 -2.68 1.00 -10.82
CA ILE A 133 -1.65 0.72 -9.84
C ILE A 133 -2.34 0.32 -8.55
N VAL A 134 -1.96 -0.82 -7.99
CA VAL A 134 -2.49 -1.33 -6.73
C VAL A 134 -1.37 -1.38 -5.70
N PHE A 135 -1.58 -0.68 -4.58
CA PHE A 135 -0.70 -0.74 -3.43
C PHE A 135 -1.37 -1.54 -2.33
N ASN A 136 -0.70 -2.56 -1.80
CA ASN A 136 -1.14 -3.27 -0.60
C ASN A 136 -0.12 -3.02 0.50
N LEU A 137 -0.62 -2.55 1.65
CA LEU A 137 0.20 -2.19 2.80
C LEU A 137 -0.29 -2.96 4.02
N SER A 138 0.64 -3.58 4.75
CA SER A 138 0.40 -4.17 6.08
C SER A 138 1.29 -3.45 7.06
N SER A 139 0.72 -2.52 7.82
CA SER A 139 1.46 -1.59 8.67
C SER A 139 0.67 -1.11 9.87
N HIS A 140 1.37 -0.52 10.83
CA HIS A 140 0.77 0.19 11.96
C HIS A 140 1.73 1.26 12.47
N ASP A 141 1.26 2.15 13.33
CA ASP A 141 2.14 3.06 14.06
C ASP A 141 2.63 2.44 15.39
N GLN A 142 3.33 3.20 16.21
CA GLN A 142 3.87 2.73 17.51
C GLN A 142 2.79 2.39 18.54
N GLY A 143 1.54 2.82 18.35
CA GLY A 143 0.48 2.68 19.37
C GLY A 143 0.69 3.58 20.60
N GLY A 144 0.05 3.19 21.70
CA GLY A 144 0.34 3.75 23.04
C GLY A 144 -0.28 5.12 23.36
N GLY A 145 -1.16 5.64 22.52
CA GLY A 145 -1.86 6.90 22.73
C GLY A 145 -3.38 6.74 22.89
N ARG A 146 -4.07 7.86 23.14
CA ARG A 146 -5.53 7.88 23.17
C ARG A 146 -6.08 7.86 21.74
N ARG A 147 -6.90 6.85 21.42
CA ARG A 147 -7.65 6.82 20.16
C ARG A 147 -8.57 8.04 20.06
N ARG A 148 -8.67 8.60 18.88
CA ARG A 148 -9.53 9.74 18.54
C ARG A 148 -10.66 9.28 17.63
N ASP A 149 -11.72 10.09 17.53
CA ASP A 149 -12.87 9.81 16.65
C ASP A 149 -12.43 9.70 15.17
N ASN A 150 -11.49 10.56 14.76
CA ASN A 150 -10.80 10.40 13.47
C ASN A 150 -9.42 9.77 13.69
N MET A 151 -9.31 8.48 13.37
CA MET A 151 -8.09 7.71 13.58
C MET A 151 -6.89 8.17 12.72
N TYR A 152 -7.12 8.91 11.65
CA TYR A 152 -6.04 9.41 10.77
C TYR A 152 -5.58 10.83 11.11
N GLU A 153 -6.30 11.50 12.01
CA GLU A 153 -5.95 12.84 12.43
C GLU A 153 -4.75 12.82 13.38
N PHE A 154 -3.80 13.74 13.15
CA PHE A 154 -2.53 13.83 13.90
C PHE A 154 -1.66 12.57 13.85
N SER A 155 -1.82 11.72 12.84
CA SER A 155 -0.85 10.68 12.58
C SER A 155 0.38 11.24 11.86
N TRP A 156 1.55 10.83 12.34
CA TRP A 156 2.83 11.27 11.82
C TRP A 156 3.64 10.10 11.22
N THR A 157 2.94 9.05 10.84
CA THR A 157 3.47 7.92 10.08
C THR A 157 2.62 7.72 8.82
N TRP A 158 3.28 7.65 7.66
CA TRP A 158 2.57 7.55 6.40
C TRP A 158 3.42 6.92 5.31
N PHE A 159 2.79 6.73 4.17
CA PHE A 159 3.40 6.33 2.91
C PHE A 159 3.20 7.40 1.85
N ASP A 160 4.18 7.55 0.98
CA ASP A 160 4.05 8.30 -0.25
C ASP A 160 4.75 7.60 -1.41
N THR A 161 4.59 8.15 -2.62
CA THR A 161 5.19 7.61 -3.83
C THR A 161 6.05 8.67 -4.51
N GLU A 162 7.10 8.20 -5.18
CA GLU A 162 7.94 9.02 -6.04
C GLU A 162 8.02 8.35 -7.41
N VAL A 163 7.80 9.12 -8.48
CA VAL A 163 8.00 8.66 -9.85
C VAL A 163 9.44 8.96 -10.25
N ILE A 164 10.18 7.91 -10.59
CA ILE A 164 11.54 7.99 -11.10
C ILE A 164 11.46 7.98 -12.61
N ARG A 165 11.55 9.16 -13.20
CA ARG A 165 11.45 9.35 -14.64
C ARG A 165 12.62 8.72 -15.37
N GLY A 166 12.31 7.97 -16.46
CA GLY A 166 13.30 7.33 -17.30
C GLY A 166 14.22 6.36 -16.55
N ALA A 167 13.71 5.65 -15.55
CA ALA A 167 14.48 4.75 -14.69
C ALA A 167 15.22 3.67 -15.48
N HIS A 168 14.69 3.23 -16.64
CA HIS A 168 15.35 2.27 -17.54
C HIS A 168 16.70 2.78 -18.05
N LYS A 169 16.89 4.09 -18.19
CA LYS A 169 18.17 4.69 -18.65
C LYS A 169 19.18 4.74 -17.51
N LYS A 170 18.71 4.99 -16.27
CA LYS A 170 19.58 5.06 -15.07
C LYS A 170 20.15 3.70 -14.70
N SER A 171 19.36 2.61 -14.86
CA SER A 171 19.82 1.24 -14.60
C SER A 171 20.95 0.79 -15.52
N MET A 172 21.09 1.41 -16.70
CA MET A 172 22.18 1.09 -17.65
C MET A 172 23.54 1.70 -17.25
N TYR A 173 23.56 2.67 -16.34
CA TYR A 173 24.76 3.42 -15.96
C TYR A 173 25.15 3.25 -14.49
N ALA A 174 24.38 2.49 -13.70
CA ALA A 174 24.63 2.35 -12.27
C ALA A 174 25.37 1.05 -11.94
N ASP A 175 26.69 1.10 -12.00
CA ASP A 175 27.55 0.27 -11.17
C ASP A 175 27.52 0.88 -9.75
N GLY A 176 26.68 0.33 -8.88
CA GLY A 176 26.76 0.56 -7.43
C GLY A 176 25.68 1.46 -6.81
N ASN A 177 25.02 0.93 -5.79
CA ASN A 177 24.28 1.58 -4.69
C ASN A 177 23.28 2.70 -5.04
N GLU A 178 22.25 2.39 -5.81
CA GLU A 178 21.12 3.31 -6.05
C GLU A 178 20.42 3.76 -4.75
N GLN A 179 20.45 2.95 -3.68
CA GLN A 179 19.93 3.30 -2.35
C GLN A 179 20.66 4.50 -1.77
N GLU A 180 21.99 4.57 -1.98
CA GLU A 180 22.85 5.64 -1.46
C GLU A 180 22.62 7.00 -2.15
N ILE A 181 22.22 7.00 -3.43
CA ILE A 181 21.93 8.22 -4.19
C ILE A 181 20.58 8.85 -3.75
N LEU A 182 19.55 8.03 -3.52
CA LEU A 182 18.26 8.50 -3.00
C LEU A 182 18.36 8.97 -1.55
N ASP A 183 19.19 8.32 -0.75
CA ASP A 183 19.43 8.67 0.65
C ASP A 183 20.31 9.94 0.78
N ASN A 184 21.27 10.17 -0.12
CA ASN A 184 22.16 11.33 -0.07
C ASN A 184 21.51 12.65 -0.53
N GLU A 185 20.56 12.63 -1.45
CA GLU A 185 19.85 13.85 -1.87
C GLU A 185 18.88 14.38 -0.79
N ARG A 186 18.44 13.54 0.15
CA ARG A 186 17.50 13.89 1.23
C ARG A 186 18.02 13.67 2.64
N GLY A 187 19.26 13.22 2.78
CA GLY A 187 19.86 12.73 4.02
C GLY A 187 20.23 13.76 5.10
N GLN A 188 19.70 15.00 5.06
CA GLN A 188 19.92 15.94 6.16
C GLN A 188 18.87 15.73 7.26
N VAL A 189 19.30 15.20 8.39
CA VAL A 189 18.50 15.12 9.62
C VAL A 189 18.12 16.52 10.07
N ARG A 190 16.87 16.93 9.83
CA ARG A 190 16.35 18.22 10.34
C ARG A 190 15.79 18.03 11.75
N LYS A 191 16.14 18.92 12.64
CA LYS A 191 15.70 18.87 14.05
C LYS A 191 14.33 19.54 14.29
N HIS A 192 13.90 20.41 13.39
CA HIS A 192 12.65 21.16 13.51
C HIS A 192 11.95 21.21 12.16
N TYR A 193 10.63 21.02 12.18
CA TYR A 193 9.76 21.12 11.02
C TYR A 193 8.80 22.28 11.21
N THR A 194 8.55 23.04 10.15
CA THR A 194 7.46 24.00 10.07
C THR A 194 6.39 23.47 9.12
N GLU A 195 5.20 24.04 9.13
CA GLU A 195 4.12 23.65 8.21
C GLU A 195 4.50 23.80 6.72
N ALA A 196 5.46 24.67 6.43
CA ALA A 196 5.98 24.91 5.09
C ALA A 196 7.17 24.02 4.73
N ASP A 197 7.56 23.06 5.58
CA ASP A 197 8.70 22.20 5.30
C ASP A 197 8.35 21.14 4.27
N ASP A 198 9.11 21.08 3.16
CA ASP A 198 8.92 20.11 2.07
C ASP A 198 8.99 18.64 2.52
N LEU A 199 9.71 18.36 3.61
CA LEU A 199 9.78 17.02 4.20
C LEU A 199 8.53 16.66 5.01
N LEU A 200 7.74 17.67 5.39
CA LEU A 200 6.46 17.48 6.06
C LEU A 200 5.34 17.63 4.99
N LEU A 201 5.24 16.65 4.10
CA LEU A 201 4.25 16.68 3.04
C LEU A 201 2.86 17.00 3.58
N PRO A 202 2.10 17.89 2.93
CA PRO A 202 0.70 18.07 3.24
C PRO A 202 -0.03 16.73 3.23
N ARG A 203 -0.95 16.51 4.16
CA ARG A 203 -1.71 15.25 4.25
C ARG A 203 -2.40 14.88 2.93
N SER A 204 -2.85 15.87 2.20
CA SER A 204 -3.49 15.73 0.89
C SER A 204 -2.63 15.05 -0.18
N ASN A 205 -1.30 15.08 -0.05
CA ASN A 205 -0.36 14.47 -1.01
C ASN A 205 0.10 13.07 -0.60
N LYS A 206 -0.25 12.61 0.61
CA LYS A 206 0.19 11.30 1.10
C LYS A 206 -0.61 10.18 0.42
N LEU A 207 0.06 9.11 0.04
CA LEU A 207 -0.59 7.91 -0.48
C LEU A 207 -1.56 7.34 0.56
N GLN A 208 -1.04 7.13 1.79
CA GLN A 208 -1.79 6.56 2.90
C GLN A 208 -1.17 6.98 4.23
N VAL A 209 -2.02 7.33 5.17
CA VAL A 209 -1.63 7.62 6.56
C VAL A 209 -2.01 6.42 7.42
N ASN A 210 -1.14 6.01 8.35
CA ASN A 210 -1.52 5.00 9.35
C ASN A 210 -2.53 5.58 10.35
N GLY A 211 -3.32 4.71 10.96
CA GLY A 211 -4.14 5.12 12.10
C GLY A 211 -3.26 5.59 13.27
N ALA A 212 -3.56 6.77 13.82
CA ALA A 212 -2.82 7.35 14.94
C ALA A 212 -3.01 6.52 16.20
N HIS A 213 -1.92 6.19 16.88
CA HIS A 213 -1.90 5.41 18.12
C HIS A 213 -2.53 4.01 18.00
N VAL A 214 -2.44 3.39 16.82
CA VAL A 214 -2.94 2.04 16.52
C VAL A 214 -1.75 1.11 16.37
N SER A 215 -1.57 0.20 17.33
CA SER A 215 -0.52 -0.83 17.29
C SER A 215 -0.95 -2.12 16.60
N GLU A 216 -2.25 -2.27 16.35
CA GLU A 216 -2.76 -3.41 15.62
C GLU A 216 -2.45 -3.29 14.13
N MET A 217 -2.09 -4.42 13.52
CA MET A 217 -1.80 -4.48 12.09
C MET A 217 -2.99 -4.05 11.25
N GLN A 218 -2.79 -3.04 10.42
CA GLN A 218 -3.75 -2.54 9.45
C GLN A 218 -3.39 -3.04 8.06
N HIS A 219 -4.39 -3.57 7.35
CA HIS A 219 -4.25 -3.99 5.96
C HIS A 219 -5.01 -3.03 5.07
N THR A 220 -4.28 -2.30 4.24
CA THR A 220 -4.85 -1.28 3.37
C THR A 220 -4.53 -1.58 1.92
N THR A 221 -5.56 -1.56 1.07
CA THR A 221 -5.42 -1.63 -0.39
C THR A 221 -5.79 -0.27 -0.98
N ILE A 222 -4.85 0.34 -1.70
CA ILE A 222 -5.07 1.59 -2.43
C ILE A 222 -5.01 1.27 -3.92
N VAL A 223 -6.05 1.68 -4.64
CA VAL A 223 -6.13 1.53 -6.08
C VAL A 223 -6.08 2.92 -6.70
N TRP A 224 -5.19 3.10 -7.66
CA TRP A 224 -5.17 4.20 -8.61
C TRP A 224 -5.57 3.66 -9.97
N ASP A 225 -6.60 4.23 -10.55
CA ASP A 225 -7.10 3.84 -11.87
C ASP A 225 -6.98 5.03 -12.85
N TYR A 226 -6.69 4.74 -14.11
CA TYR A 226 -6.57 5.80 -15.12
C TYR A 226 -7.89 6.55 -15.37
N ARG A 227 -9.02 5.96 -14.96
CA ARG A 227 -10.37 6.56 -15.04
C ARG A 227 -10.72 7.42 -13.83
N ASP A 228 -9.90 7.38 -12.77
CA ASP A 228 -10.16 8.20 -11.58
C ASP A 228 -10.16 9.69 -11.97
N ASP A 229 -11.15 10.44 -11.47
CA ASP A 229 -11.34 11.87 -11.75
C ASP A 229 -11.87 12.67 -10.54
N VAL A 230 -11.76 12.10 -9.33
CA VAL A 230 -12.22 12.75 -8.12
C VAL A 230 -11.40 14.01 -7.86
N LYS A 231 -12.06 15.17 -7.90
CA LYS A 231 -11.41 16.45 -7.68
C LYS A 231 -10.99 16.62 -6.23
N ALA A 232 -9.77 17.07 -6.01
CA ALA A 232 -9.16 17.21 -4.68
C ALA A 232 -9.92 18.15 -3.72
N ASP A 233 -10.66 19.11 -4.25
CA ASP A 233 -11.49 20.07 -3.50
C ASP A 233 -12.95 19.61 -3.32
N SER A 234 -13.32 18.43 -3.83
CA SER A 234 -14.67 17.89 -3.71
C SER A 234 -14.97 17.40 -2.27
N PRO A 235 -16.25 17.43 -1.85
CA PRO A 235 -16.67 16.86 -0.58
C PRO A 235 -16.31 15.37 -0.45
N GLU A 236 -16.38 14.62 -1.55
CA GLU A 236 -16.01 13.21 -1.63
C GLU A 236 -14.52 13.01 -1.30
N ALA A 237 -13.64 13.81 -1.90
CA ALA A 237 -12.19 13.73 -1.64
C ALA A 237 -11.86 14.02 -0.17
N HIS A 238 -12.52 15.01 0.44
CA HIS A 238 -12.36 15.32 1.86
C HIS A 238 -12.84 14.18 2.75
N GLU A 239 -13.96 13.53 2.41
CA GLU A 239 -14.48 12.40 3.16
C GLU A 239 -13.54 11.18 3.06
N ILE A 240 -13.00 10.89 1.87
CA ILE A 240 -12.01 9.82 1.68
C ILE A 240 -10.74 10.10 2.50
N GLU A 241 -10.23 11.32 2.47
CA GLU A 241 -9.05 11.69 3.27
C GLU A 241 -9.31 11.52 4.77
N LYS A 242 -10.49 11.94 5.24
CA LYS A 242 -10.87 11.85 6.64
C LYS A 242 -11.10 10.40 7.11
N THR A 243 -11.83 9.61 6.34
CA THR A 243 -12.30 8.27 6.76
C THR A 243 -11.34 7.14 6.40
N ARG A 244 -10.53 7.31 5.36
CA ARG A 244 -9.61 6.27 4.86
C ARG A 244 -8.13 6.63 5.02
N GLY A 245 -7.81 7.88 5.38
CA GLY A 245 -6.42 8.33 5.51
C GLY A 245 -5.67 8.46 4.19
N ARG A 246 -6.37 8.38 3.04
CA ARG A 246 -5.82 8.55 1.70
C ARG A 246 -5.76 10.03 1.33
N GLY A 247 -4.64 10.50 0.83
CA GLY A 247 -4.48 11.90 0.44
C GLY A 247 -5.35 12.26 -0.78
N ARG A 248 -6.13 13.34 -0.67
CA ARG A 248 -7.11 13.74 -1.69
C ARG A 248 -6.51 14.11 -3.03
N LEU A 249 -5.23 14.57 -3.07
CA LEU A 249 -4.52 14.87 -4.32
C LEU A 249 -4.07 13.61 -5.08
N THR A 250 -4.32 12.42 -4.55
CA THR A 250 -4.01 11.13 -5.20
C THR A 250 -5.23 10.46 -5.82
N LEU A 251 -6.38 11.17 -5.91
CA LEU A 251 -7.67 10.59 -6.29
C LEU A 251 -8.08 10.92 -7.73
N ASP A 252 -7.29 11.71 -8.45
CA ASP A 252 -7.64 12.22 -9.77
C ASP A 252 -7.09 11.36 -10.94
N GLY A 253 -6.49 10.21 -10.66
CA GLY A 253 -5.91 9.30 -11.66
C GLY A 253 -4.67 9.84 -12.39
N ARG A 254 -4.20 11.05 -12.08
CA ARG A 254 -3.04 11.66 -12.73
C ARG A 254 -1.79 10.80 -12.58
N GLY A 255 -1.55 10.26 -11.37
CA GLY A 255 -0.41 9.38 -11.10
C GLY A 255 -0.33 8.15 -11.99
N VAL A 256 -1.46 7.74 -12.60
CA VAL A 256 -1.53 6.65 -13.59
C VAL A 256 -1.38 7.17 -15.01
N ARG A 257 -2.15 8.23 -15.37
CA ARG A 257 -2.18 8.74 -16.74
C ARG A 257 -0.87 9.38 -17.20
N GLU A 258 -0.08 9.93 -16.28
CA GLU A 258 1.20 10.59 -16.59
C GLU A 258 2.41 9.65 -16.50
N LEU A 259 2.22 8.37 -16.16
CA LEU A 259 3.31 7.42 -16.08
C LEU A 259 3.72 6.97 -17.50
N GLU A 260 4.99 7.20 -17.83
CA GLU A 260 5.55 6.89 -19.14
C GLU A 260 6.28 5.54 -19.15
N VAL A 261 6.43 4.98 -20.35
CA VAL A 261 7.25 3.77 -20.57
C VAL A 261 8.67 4.02 -20.06
N GLY A 262 9.13 3.15 -19.18
CA GLY A 262 10.47 3.26 -18.59
C GLY A 262 10.54 4.04 -17.29
N ASP A 263 9.43 4.56 -16.78
CA ASP A 263 9.34 5.15 -15.44
C ASP A 263 9.21 4.05 -14.37
N SER A 264 9.71 4.32 -13.18
CA SER A 264 9.55 3.45 -12.00
C SER A 264 8.83 4.19 -10.89
N ILE A 265 8.21 3.45 -10.00
CA ILE A 265 7.60 3.99 -8.76
C ILE A 265 8.44 3.53 -7.58
N ALA A 266 8.88 4.47 -6.75
CA ALA A 266 9.41 4.20 -5.43
C ALA A 266 8.30 4.39 -4.39
N LEU A 267 8.10 3.41 -3.51
CA LEU A 267 7.18 3.48 -2.38
C LEU A 267 7.99 3.81 -1.13
N TRP A 268 7.69 4.93 -0.51
CA TRP A 268 8.34 5.44 0.69
C TRP A 268 7.51 5.17 1.94
N ALA A 269 8.18 4.80 3.03
CA ALA A 269 7.61 4.84 4.37
C ALA A 269 8.31 5.92 5.18
N ARG A 270 7.51 6.70 5.92
CA ARG A 270 7.97 7.88 6.63
C ARG A 270 7.46 7.95 8.06
N ALA A 271 8.23 8.62 8.91
CA ALA A 271 7.83 8.97 10.27
C ALA A 271 8.40 10.33 10.66
N ARG A 272 7.64 11.12 11.45
CA ARG A 272 8.06 12.44 11.97
C ARG A 272 7.76 12.52 13.46
N PHE A 273 8.46 13.44 14.12
CA PHE A 273 8.40 13.74 15.54
C PHE A 273 8.89 12.62 16.47
N PRO A 274 9.42 12.98 17.66
CA PRO A 274 9.87 12.02 18.65
C PRO A 274 8.75 11.07 19.10
N GLY A 275 9.08 9.80 19.23
CA GLY A 275 8.14 8.77 19.68
C GLY A 275 7.28 8.16 18.58
N TRP A 276 7.29 8.69 17.34
CA TRP A 276 6.58 8.11 16.22
C TRP A 276 7.46 7.13 15.44
N SER A 277 6.91 5.98 15.14
CA SER A 277 7.54 4.97 14.28
C SER A 277 6.49 4.30 13.38
N ASN A 278 6.86 4.07 12.12
CA ASN A 278 6.05 3.35 11.14
C ASN A 278 6.55 1.91 11.07
N HIS A 279 5.73 0.98 11.47
CA HIS A 279 6.00 -0.45 11.43
C HIS A 279 5.36 -1.05 10.19
N VAL A 280 6.16 -1.60 9.30
CA VAL A 280 5.73 -2.19 8.03
C VAL A 280 6.10 -3.67 8.05
N ASN A 281 5.11 -4.55 7.89
CA ASN A 281 5.36 -5.98 7.78
C ASN A 281 5.41 -6.44 6.33
N ARG A 282 4.56 -5.85 5.50
CA ARG A 282 4.50 -6.18 4.08
C ARG A 282 4.04 -4.98 3.28
N ALA A 283 4.62 -4.83 2.10
CA ALA A 283 4.13 -3.88 1.11
C ALA A 283 4.23 -4.49 -0.29
N SER A 284 3.27 -4.21 -1.16
CA SER A 284 3.39 -4.53 -2.59
C SER A 284 2.87 -3.41 -3.47
N VAL A 285 3.43 -3.35 -4.67
CA VAL A 285 2.97 -2.48 -5.76
C VAL A 285 2.78 -3.34 -7.00
N THR A 286 1.56 -3.36 -7.52
CA THR A 286 1.22 -4.03 -8.78
C THR A 286 0.87 -2.99 -9.81
N ILE A 287 1.55 -3.00 -10.96
CA ILE A 287 1.30 -2.07 -12.08
C ILE A 287 0.72 -2.85 -13.24
N TYR A 288 -0.39 -2.36 -13.77
CA TYR A 288 -1.09 -2.91 -14.94
C TYR A 288 -0.95 -1.95 -16.12
N TRP A 289 -0.74 -2.50 -17.33
CA TRP A 289 -0.59 -1.67 -18.53
C TRP A 289 -1.32 -2.23 -19.74
N ALA A 290 -1.70 -1.34 -20.65
CA ALA A 290 -2.33 -1.70 -21.92
C ALA A 290 -1.30 -2.21 -22.93
N VAL A 291 -1.70 -3.23 -23.68
CA VAL A 291 -0.92 -3.89 -24.74
C VAL A 291 -1.66 -3.82 -26.05
#